data_f55baf00e3cb56aa1172085b5476e426
#
_entry.id   f55baf00e3cb56aa1172085b5476e426
#
_cell.length_a   1.000
_cell.length_b   1.000
_cell.length_c   1.000
_cell.angle_alpha   90.00
_cell.angle_beta   90.00
_cell.angle_gamma   90.00
#
_symmetry.space_group_name_H-M   'P 1'
#
loop_
_entity.id
_entity.type
_entity.pdbx_description
1 polymer ?
#
loop_
_entity_poly.entity_id
_entity_poly.type
_entity_poly.pdbx_seq_one_letter_code
_entity_poly.pdbx_strand_id
1 'polypeptide(L)' 'MKKISVSLSGHQTSITLEPEFIDALHALATRAGKPIAQIINEIDATRTPDTNLSSAVRVWVLNQMILRIGGN' A
#
# COMPACT_ATOMS: atom_id res chain seq x y z
N MET A 1 -2.15 -15.83 0.73
CA MET A 1 -1.69 -14.46 0.46
C MET A 1 -1.16 -14.36 -0.96
N LYS A 2 -1.29 -13.21 -1.56
CA LYS A 2 -0.80 -12.98 -2.91
C LYS A 2 0.45 -12.12 -2.90
N LYS A 3 1.31 -12.34 -3.89
CA LYS A 3 2.56 -11.63 -4.05
C LYS A 3 2.41 -10.53 -5.10
N ILE A 4 2.85 -9.33 -4.77
CA ILE A 4 2.87 -8.20 -5.70
C ILE A 4 4.33 -7.80 -5.90
N SER A 5 4.75 -7.73 -7.17
CA SER A 5 6.09 -7.25 -7.52
C SER A 5 6.02 -5.77 -7.80
N VAL A 6 6.92 -5.01 -7.19
CA VAL A 6 6.97 -3.56 -7.37
C VAL A 6 8.42 -3.12 -7.54
N SER A 7 8.59 -1.98 -8.20
CA SER A 7 9.90 -1.35 -8.34
C SER A 7 9.96 -0.17 -7.39
N LEU A 8 10.91 -0.21 -6.45
CA LEU A 8 11.10 0.84 -5.45
C LEU A 8 12.47 1.46 -5.63
N SER A 9 12.51 2.74 -5.97
CA SER A 9 13.76 3.48 -6.13
C SER A 9 14.76 2.74 -7.02
N GLY A 10 14.25 2.15 -8.10
CA GLY A 10 15.10 1.41 -9.05
C GLY A 10 15.40 -0.02 -8.67
N HIS A 11 14.91 -0.51 -7.56
CA HIS A 11 15.10 -1.89 -7.10
C HIS A 11 13.80 -2.66 -7.23
N GLN A 12 13.90 -3.90 -7.73
CA GLN A 12 12.76 -4.80 -7.77
C GLN A 12 12.58 -5.43 -6.40
N THR A 13 11.35 -5.41 -5.90
CA THR A 13 11.02 -6.08 -4.65
C THR A 13 9.63 -6.68 -4.78
N SER A 14 9.24 -7.48 -3.80
CA SER A 14 7.89 -8.02 -3.76
C SER A 14 7.38 -7.98 -2.34
N ILE A 15 6.07 -7.81 -2.21
CA ILE A 15 5.37 -7.88 -0.93
C ILE A 15 4.26 -8.89 -1.03
N THR A 16 3.87 -9.47 0.10
CA THR A 16 2.73 -10.38 0.14
C THR A 16 1.64 -9.74 0.99
N LEU A 17 0.42 -9.82 0.50
CA LEU A 17 -0.74 -9.25 1.17
C LEU A 17 -1.91 -10.21 1.05
N GLU A 18 -2.78 -10.16 2.01
CA GLU A 18 -4.07 -10.86 1.93
C GLU A 18 -4.86 -10.31 0.75
N PRO A 19 -5.65 -11.15 0.07
CA PRO A 19 -6.46 -10.67 -1.07
C PRO A 19 -7.33 -9.47 -0.73
N GLU A 20 -7.85 -9.42 0.49
CA GLU A 20 -8.69 -8.31 0.94
C GLU A 20 -7.93 -6.99 0.95
N PHE A 21 -6.66 -7.01 1.38
CA PHE A 21 -5.83 -5.82 1.35
C PHE A 21 -5.45 -5.42 -0.06
N ILE A 22 -5.23 -6.40 -0.93
CA ILE A 22 -4.93 -6.12 -2.34
C ILE A 22 -6.13 -5.44 -3.00
N ASP A 23 -7.33 -5.97 -2.78
CA ASP A 23 -8.54 -5.38 -3.34
C ASP A 23 -8.75 -3.95 -2.83
N ALA A 24 -8.54 -3.72 -1.53
CA ALA A 24 -8.67 -2.38 -0.96
C ALA A 24 -7.63 -1.43 -1.54
N LEU A 25 -6.40 -1.91 -1.72
CA LEU A 25 -5.34 -1.11 -2.30
C LEU A 25 -5.67 -0.69 -3.73
N HIS A 26 -6.19 -1.62 -4.54
CA HIS A 26 -6.63 -1.31 -5.91
C HIS A 26 -7.73 -0.25 -5.90
N ALA A 27 -8.72 -0.40 -5.04
CA ALA A 27 -9.82 0.55 -4.94
C ALA A 27 -9.32 1.94 -4.55
N LEU A 28 -8.42 2.01 -3.57
CA LEU A 28 -7.87 3.28 -3.12
C LEU A 28 -7.00 3.92 -4.21
N ALA A 29 -6.23 3.12 -4.93
CA ALA A 29 -5.41 3.63 -6.03
C ALA A 29 -6.28 4.23 -7.13
N THR A 30 -7.35 3.53 -7.49
CA THR A 30 -8.29 4.01 -8.50
C THR A 30 -8.91 5.34 -8.09
N ARG A 31 -9.32 5.47 -6.83
CA ARG A 31 -9.91 6.71 -6.33
C ARG A 31 -8.91 7.85 -6.31
N ALA A 32 -7.64 7.54 -6.00
CA ALA A 32 -6.58 8.55 -5.98
C ALA A 32 -6.09 8.93 -7.37
N GLY A 33 -6.45 8.14 -8.38
CA GLY A 33 -5.95 8.37 -9.73
C GLY A 33 -4.47 8.06 -9.88
N LYS A 34 -3.95 7.13 -9.07
CA LYS A 34 -2.52 6.78 -9.05
C LYS A 34 -2.34 5.29 -9.27
N PRO A 35 -1.25 4.89 -9.95
CA PRO A 35 -0.89 3.47 -10.02
C PRO A 35 -0.53 2.94 -8.64
N ILE A 36 -0.79 1.66 -8.42
CA ILE A 36 -0.43 1.00 -7.16
C ILE A 36 1.05 1.16 -6.86
N ALA A 37 1.91 1.00 -7.87
CA ALA A 37 3.35 1.14 -7.68
C ALA A 37 3.72 2.51 -7.11
N GLN A 38 3.06 3.57 -7.55
CA GLN A 38 3.32 4.90 -7.03
C GLN A 38 2.92 5.01 -5.56
N ILE A 39 1.77 4.45 -5.21
CA ILE A 39 1.30 4.47 -3.81
C ILE A 39 2.28 3.72 -2.93
N ILE A 40 2.73 2.55 -3.35
CA ILE A 40 3.67 1.75 -2.56
C ILE A 40 5.00 2.49 -2.41
N ASN A 41 5.47 3.18 -3.45
CA ASN A 41 6.68 4.00 -3.35
C ASN A 41 6.51 5.13 -2.34
N GLU A 42 5.34 5.78 -2.31
CA GLU A 42 5.06 6.84 -1.34
C GLU A 42 5.07 6.28 0.09
N ILE A 43 4.47 5.11 0.28
CA ILE A 43 4.46 4.46 1.59
C ILE A 43 5.89 4.10 2.01
N ASP A 44 6.68 3.54 1.10
CA ASP A 44 8.05 3.16 1.39
C ASP A 44 8.88 4.38 1.81
N ALA A 45 8.65 5.51 1.19
CA ALA A 45 9.40 6.74 1.49
C ALA A 45 9.15 7.25 2.91
N THR A 46 8.00 6.91 3.50
CA THR A 46 7.62 7.41 4.82
C THR A 46 7.70 6.36 5.93
N ARG A 47 7.91 5.08 5.58
CA ARG A 47 7.97 4.06 6.61
C ARG A 47 9.29 4.13 7.38
N THR A 48 9.26 3.69 8.64
CA THR A 48 10.46 3.61 9.45
C THR A 48 11.28 2.38 9.04
N PRO A 49 12.62 2.42 9.22
CA PRO A 49 13.48 1.31 8.78
C PRO A 49 13.17 -0.03 9.43
N ASP A 50 12.59 -0.03 10.63
CA ASP A 50 12.28 -1.25 11.38
C ASP A 50 10.91 -1.82 11.03
N THR A 51 10.14 -1.18 10.14
CA THR A 51 8.83 -1.64 9.72
C THR A 51 8.93 -2.24 8.33
N ASN A 52 8.51 -3.49 8.14
CA ASN A 52 8.56 -4.07 6.81
C ASN A 52 7.48 -3.46 5.92
N LEU A 53 7.71 -3.55 4.61
CA LEU A 53 6.84 -2.87 3.65
C LEU A 53 5.42 -3.42 3.63
N SER A 54 5.26 -4.74 3.77
CA SER A 54 3.92 -5.33 3.80
C SER A 54 3.09 -4.79 4.97
N SER A 55 3.71 -4.68 6.14
CA SER A 55 3.03 -4.10 7.31
C SER A 55 2.71 -2.64 7.09
N ALA A 56 3.64 -1.89 6.50
CA ALA A 56 3.41 -0.47 6.22
C ALA A 56 2.23 -0.28 5.27
N VAL A 57 2.12 -1.13 4.26
CA VAL A 57 1.00 -1.07 3.31
C VAL A 57 -0.32 -1.40 4.01
N ARG A 58 -0.33 -2.45 4.85
CA ARG A 58 -1.55 -2.79 5.60
C ARG A 58 -2.03 -1.64 6.48
N VAL A 59 -1.11 -1.03 7.20
CA VAL A 59 -1.44 0.10 8.08
C VAL A 59 -1.94 1.28 7.26
N TRP A 60 -1.29 1.55 6.12
CA TRP A 60 -1.73 2.64 5.25
C TRP A 60 -3.17 2.40 4.75
N VAL A 61 -3.47 1.18 4.31
CA VAL A 61 -4.82 0.84 3.83
C VAL A 61 -5.83 1.02 4.96
N LEU A 62 -5.50 0.52 6.15
CA LEU A 62 -6.40 0.67 7.30
C LEU A 62 -6.66 2.13 7.62
N ASN A 63 -5.62 2.95 7.63
CA ASN A 63 -5.77 4.37 7.93
C ASN A 63 -6.63 5.07 6.88
N GLN A 64 -6.49 4.72 5.61
CA GLN A 64 -7.32 5.31 4.56
C GLN A 64 -8.79 4.94 4.76
N MET A 65 -9.07 3.70 5.14
CA MET A 65 -10.44 3.26 5.41
C MET A 65 -11.03 3.98 6.62
N ILE A 66 -10.26 4.14 7.68
CA ILE A 66 -10.70 4.86 8.87
C ILE A 66 -11.02 6.31 8.52
N LEU A 67 -10.15 6.98 7.75
CA LEU A 67 -10.40 8.35 7.32
C LEU A 67 -11.69 8.48 6.52
N ARG A 68 -11.97 7.51 5.66
CA ARG A 68 -13.19 7.52 4.86
C ARG A 68 -14.44 7.35 5.71
N ILE A 69 -14.38 6.50 6.72
CA ILE A 69 -15.52 6.25 7.61
C ILE A 69 -15.73 7.42 8.55
N GLY A 70 -14.65 7.93 9.13
CA GLY A 70 -14.74 8.98 10.14
C GLY A 70 -14.72 10.40 9.59
N GLY A 71 -14.33 10.59 8.34
CA GLY A 71 -14.14 11.90 7.75
C GLY A 71 -15.35 12.47 7.01
N ASN A 72 -16.48 11.86 7.14
CA ASN A 72 -17.70 12.31 6.46
C ASN A 72 -18.18 13.64 6.95
#